data_1a98ae6b230ea895b2f82d4de849c832
#
_entry.id   1a98ae6b230ea895b2f82d4de849c832
#
_cell.length_a   1.000
_cell.length_b   1.000
_cell.length_c   1.000
_cell.angle_alpha   90.00
_cell.angle_beta   90.00
_cell.angle_gamma   90.00
#
_symmetry.space_group_name_H-M   'P 1'
#
loop_
_entity.id
_entity.type
_entity.pdbx_description
1 polymer ?
#
loop_
_entity_poly.entity_id
_entity_poly.type
_entity_poly.pdbx_seq_one_letter_code
_entity_poly.pdbx_strand_id
1 'polypeptide(L)'
;GQFRDPRLAQLFGRYATYCGSSPFLAPATLMLVAHVEREGVWSIDGGMHALARALADGAKSFGATIRYGQEVSEVLVSCGRAGGVRLASGERIAADAVIVNADVGAVANGLFGVPARRAAAAIPRRARSLSAMTWSVLATPAGFPLRRHNVFFSDDYAAEFDDILARDRLPRDPTVYVCAQDRDDGDTVTNGAEKFLV
;
A
#
# COMPACT_ATOMS: atom_id res chain seq x y z
N GLY A 1 24.84 15.51 1.88
CA GLY A 1 24.00 15.51 0.72
C GLY A 1 24.76 15.48 -0.58
N GLN A 2 24.35 14.62 -1.50
CA GLN A 2 24.91 14.53 -2.86
C GLN A 2 24.37 15.65 -3.77
N PHE A 3 23.17 16.16 -3.46
CA PHE A 3 22.50 17.20 -4.26
C PHE A 3 22.75 18.59 -3.68
N ARG A 4 23.09 19.54 -4.55
CA ARG A 4 23.22 20.97 -4.17
C ARG A 4 21.85 21.65 -4.12
N ASP A 5 20.93 21.28 -5.02
CA ASP A 5 19.57 21.79 -5.04
C ASP A 5 18.71 20.97 -4.04
N PRO A 6 18.10 21.63 -3.04
CA PRO A 6 17.29 20.95 -2.03
C PRO A 6 16.06 20.25 -2.63
N ARG A 7 15.52 20.75 -3.75
CA ARG A 7 14.37 20.13 -4.44
C ARG A 7 14.73 18.77 -5.00
N LEU A 8 15.95 18.59 -5.53
CA LEU A 8 16.43 17.29 -5.97
C LEU A 8 16.64 16.35 -4.78
N ALA A 9 17.14 16.85 -3.66
CA ALA A 9 17.26 16.04 -2.44
C ALA A 9 15.90 15.55 -1.94
N GLN A 10 14.87 16.41 -2.00
CA GLN A 10 13.50 16.08 -1.64
C GLN A 10 12.90 15.05 -2.60
N LEU A 11 13.05 15.25 -3.93
CA LEU A 11 12.57 14.34 -4.96
C LEU A 11 13.13 12.92 -4.76
N PHE A 12 14.46 12.79 -4.68
CA PHE A 12 15.10 11.49 -4.51
C PHE A 12 14.92 10.91 -3.10
N GLY A 13 14.77 11.77 -2.10
CA GLY A 13 14.44 11.34 -0.74
C GLY A 13 13.07 10.63 -0.65
N ARG A 14 12.15 10.96 -1.55
CA ARG A 14 10.82 10.34 -1.62
C ARG A 14 10.86 8.82 -1.81
N TYR A 15 11.89 8.29 -2.44
CA TYR A 15 12.03 6.84 -2.60
C TYR A 15 12.08 6.08 -1.26
N ALA A 16 12.41 6.73 -0.16
CA ALA A 16 12.33 6.11 1.17
C ALA A 16 10.90 5.70 1.56
N THR A 17 9.89 6.39 1.04
CA THR A 17 8.47 6.07 1.32
C THR A 17 8.02 4.75 0.71
N TYR A 18 8.70 4.23 -0.32
CA TYR A 18 8.45 2.88 -0.84
C TYR A 18 8.68 1.79 0.22
N CYS A 19 9.56 2.03 1.16
CA CYS A 19 9.81 1.15 2.30
C CYS A 19 9.09 1.62 3.57
N GLY A 20 8.15 2.56 3.46
CA GLY A 20 7.43 3.12 4.60
C GLY A 20 8.34 3.83 5.61
N SER A 21 9.46 4.42 5.16
CA SER A 21 10.47 5.04 6.00
C SER A 21 10.64 6.53 5.69
N SER A 22 11.28 7.24 6.62
CA SER A 22 11.71 8.62 6.41
C SER A 22 12.98 8.68 5.56
N PRO A 23 13.12 9.66 4.66
CA PRO A 23 14.35 9.91 3.91
C PRO A 23 15.55 10.26 4.80
N PHE A 24 15.30 10.70 6.03
CA PHE A 24 16.33 11.04 7.01
C PHE A 24 16.83 9.82 7.80
N LEU A 25 16.12 8.69 7.74
CA LEU A 25 16.44 7.45 8.43
C LEU A 25 16.77 6.30 7.48
N ALA A 26 16.34 6.40 6.23
CA ALA A 26 16.54 5.37 5.24
C ALA A 26 17.95 5.41 4.62
N PRO A 27 18.52 4.26 4.22
CA PRO A 27 19.78 4.23 3.51
C PRO A 27 19.64 4.85 2.11
N ALA A 28 20.66 5.60 1.67
CA ALA A 28 20.68 6.26 0.36
C ALA A 28 20.57 5.27 -0.83
N THR A 29 20.84 4.00 -0.60
CA THR A 29 20.70 2.92 -1.59
C THR A 29 19.26 2.78 -2.12
N LEU A 30 18.24 3.29 -1.40
CA LEU A 30 16.86 3.30 -1.90
C LEU A 30 16.67 4.15 -3.16
N MET A 31 17.60 5.05 -3.48
CA MET A 31 17.60 5.76 -4.75
C MET A 31 17.80 4.83 -5.97
N LEU A 32 18.25 3.58 -5.77
CA LEU A 32 18.31 2.58 -6.83
C LEU A 32 16.93 2.23 -7.40
N VAL A 33 15.84 2.50 -6.67
CA VAL A 33 14.48 2.38 -7.20
C VAL A 33 14.31 3.21 -8.46
N ALA A 34 14.87 4.43 -8.51
CA ALA A 34 14.87 5.25 -9.73
C ALA A 34 15.53 4.57 -10.93
N HIS A 35 16.56 3.76 -10.70
CA HIS A 35 17.20 2.97 -11.76
C HIS A 35 16.27 1.85 -12.24
N VAL A 36 15.62 1.16 -11.32
CA VAL A 36 14.65 0.10 -11.66
C VAL A 36 13.48 0.68 -12.47
N GLU A 37 12.95 1.83 -12.08
CA GLU A 37 11.88 2.50 -12.83
C GLU A 37 12.33 2.89 -14.25
N ARG A 38 13.59 3.25 -14.42
CA ARG A 38 14.16 3.58 -15.74
C ARG A 38 14.28 2.35 -16.65
N GLU A 39 14.41 1.15 -16.13
CA GLU A 39 14.43 -0.11 -16.90
C GLU A 39 13.04 -0.48 -17.44
N GLY A 40 11.98 0.12 -16.90
CA GLY A 40 10.62 0.04 -17.39
C GLY A 40 9.59 -0.20 -16.30
N VAL A 41 8.47 0.46 -16.46
CA VAL A 41 7.25 0.26 -15.67
C VAL A 41 6.10 0.07 -16.64
N TRP A 42 5.28 -0.94 -16.41
CA TRP A 42 4.18 -1.30 -17.32
C TRP A 42 2.83 -1.06 -16.67
N SER A 43 1.90 -0.53 -17.44
CA SER A 43 0.49 -0.46 -17.07
C SER A 43 -0.21 -1.76 -17.47
N ILE A 44 -1.15 -2.21 -16.63
CA ILE A 44 -2.01 -3.35 -16.94
C ILE A 44 -3.24 -2.85 -17.67
N ASP A 45 -3.52 -3.42 -18.84
CA ASP A 45 -4.76 -3.14 -19.57
C ASP A 45 -5.98 -3.56 -18.74
N GLY A 46 -6.90 -2.62 -18.51
CA GLY A 46 -8.02 -2.80 -17.58
C GLY A 46 -7.66 -2.61 -16.10
N GLY A 47 -6.43 -2.13 -15.80
CA GLY A 47 -5.97 -1.76 -14.47
C GLY A 47 -5.61 -2.95 -13.57
N MET A 48 -5.18 -2.65 -12.35
CA MET A 48 -4.72 -3.67 -11.38
C MET A 48 -5.80 -4.70 -11.03
N HIS A 49 -7.09 -4.34 -11.15
CA HIS A 49 -8.17 -5.30 -10.94
C HIS A 49 -8.20 -6.39 -12.01
N ALA A 50 -7.81 -6.09 -13.25
CA ALA A 50 -7.69 -7.09 -14.31
C ALA A 50 -6.60 -8.13 -13.97
N LEU A 51 -5.47 -7.69 -13.43
CA LEU A 51 -4.42 -8.58 -12.93
C LEU A 51 -4.93 -9.47 -11.80
N ALA A 52 -5.63 -8.89 -10.82
CA ALA A 52 -6.18 -9.66 -9.70
C ALA A 52 -7.18 -10.73 -10.19
N ARG A 53 -8.02 -10.42 -11.18
CA ARG A 53 -8.93 -11.39 -11.80
C ARG A 53 -8.18 -12.49 -12.54
N ALA A 54 -7.17 -12.14 -13.33
CA ALA A 54 -6.38 -13.12 -14.07
C ALA A 54 -5.69 -14.12 -13.11
N LEU A 55 -5.15 -13.62 -11.99
CA LEU A 55 -4.57 -14.47 -10.94
C LEU A 55 -5.63 -15.38 -10.28
N ALA A 56 -6.81 -14.84 -9.99
CA ALA A 56 -7.90 -15.61 -9.40
C ALA A 56 -8.40 -16.70 -10.35
N ASP A 57 -8.52 -16.39 -11.64
CA ASP A 57 -8.96 -17.36 -12.64
C ASP A 57 -7.88 -18.43 -12.89
N GLY A 58 -6.61 -18.05 -12.87
CA GLY A 58 -5.50 -18.98 -12.86
C GLY A 58 -5.55 -19.94 -11.65
N ALA A 59 -5.76 -19.42 -10.45
CA ALA A 59 -5.88 -20.24 -9.25
C ALA A 59 -7.06 -21.24 -9.36
N LYS A 60 -8.21 -20.79 -9.87
CA LYS A 60 -9.37 -21.67 -10.10
C LYS A 60 -9.07 -22.78 -11.11
N SER A 61 -8.32 -22.50 -12.17
CA SER A 61 -7.93 -23.52 -13.17
C SER A 61 -7.06 -24.64 -12.57
N PHE A 62 -6.37 -24.36 -11.46
CA PHE A 62 -5.65 -25.33 -10.64
C PHE A 62 -6.48 -25.94 -9.50
N GLY A 63 -7.80 -25.72 -9.50
CA GLY A 63 -8.72 -26.34 -8.53
C GLY A 63 -8.94 -25.52 -7.26
N ALA A 64 -8.45 -24.29 -7.16
CA ALA A 64 -8.72 -23.46 -6.00
C ALA A 64 -10.18 -22.99 -5.96
N THR A 65 -10.77 -22.99 -4.78
CA THR A 65 -12.08 -22.39 -4.52
C THR A 65 -11.89 -21.01 -3.91
N ILE A 66 -12.42 -19.98 -4.56
CA ILE A 66 -12.37 -18.60 -4.08
C ILE A 66 -13.75 -18.18 -3.59
N ARG A 67 -13.84 -17.74 -2.35
CA ARG A 67 -15.07 -17.27 -1.72
C ARG A 67 -14.89 -15.81 -1.30
N TYR A 68 -15.59 -14.91 -1.96
CA TYR A 68 -15.59 -13.47 -1.65
C TYR A 68 -16.65 -13.14 -0.60
N GLY A 69 -16.46 -11.99 0.07
CA GLY A 69 -17.43 -11.50 1.06
C GLY A 69 -17.55 -12.39 2.30
N GLN A 70 -16.54 -13.22 2.56
CA GLN A 70 -16.51 -14.12 3.72
C GLN A 70 -15.49 -13.60 4.74
N GLU A 71 -15.98 -13.00 5.80
CA GLU A 71 -15.13 -12.53 6.89
C GLU A 71 -14.69 -13.72 7.75
N VAL A 72 -13.37 -13.86 7.94
CA VAL A 72 -12.79 -14.84 8.86
C VAL A 72 -12.65 -14.23 10.24
N SER A 73 -13.40 -14.75 11.21
CA SER A 73 -13.39 -14.29 12.60
C SER A 73 -12.35 -14.99 13.48
N GLU A 74 -11.93 -16.21 13.11
CA GLU A 74 -11.00 -16.98 13.91
C GLU A 74 -10.21 -18.00 13.08
N VAL A 75 -8.93 -18.16 13.39
CA VAL A 75 -8.15 -19.34 13.00
C VAL A 75 -8.32 -20.40 14.10
N LEU A 76 -8.86 -21.55 13.73
CA LEU A 76 -9.08 -22.68 14.65
C LEU A 76 -7.74 -23.34 14.99
N VAL A 77 -7.36 -23.31 16.25
CA VAL A 77 -6.10 -23.91 16.72
C VAL A 77 -6.39 -24.95 17.78
N SER A 78 -5.86 -26.14 17.59
CA SER A 78 -5.93 -27.24 18.57
C SER A 78 -4.54 -27.84 18.72
N CYS A 79 -4.13 -28.09 19.96
CA CYS A 79 -2.80 -28.65 20.30
C CYS A 79 -1.64 -27.88 19.59
N GLY A 80 -1.77 -26.56 19.46
CA GLY A 80 -0.74 -25.70 18.84
C GLY A 80 -0.68 -25.76 17.30
N ARG A 81 -1.63 -26.42 16.64
CA ARG A 81 -1.72 -26.54 15.18
C ARG A 81 -2.99 -25.86 14.68
N ALA A 82 -2.86 -25.11 13.57
CA ALA A 82 -4.03 -24.64 12.85
C ALA A 82 -4.74 -25.82 12.16
N GLY A 83 -6.06 -25.86 12.26
CA GLY A 83 -6.90 -26.90 11.67
C GLY A 83 -8.03 -26.34 10.80
N GLY A 84 -7.99 -25.04 10.50
CA GLY A 84 -9.00 -24.39 9.69
C GLY A 84 -9.34 -22.98 10.17
N VAL A 85 -10.45 -22.47 9.68
CA VAL A 85 -10.96 -21.14 10.03
C VAL A 85 -12.43 -21.19 10.42
N ARG A 86 -12.87 -20.19 11.18
CA ARG A 86 -14.28 -19.88 11.43
C ARG A 86 -14.64 -18.58 10.75
N LEU A 87 -15.72 -18.57 10.01
CA LEU A 87 -16.28 -17.36 9.42
C LEU A 87 -17.15 -16.61 10.45
N ALA A 88 -17.39 -15.33 10.20
CA ALA A 88 -18.32 -14.53 11.01
C ALA A 88 -19.74 -15.09 11.01
N SER A 89 -20.15 -15.81 9.96
CA SER A 89 -21.40 -16.57 9.89
C SER A 89 -21.50 -17.74 10.86
N GLY A 90 -20.38 -18.14 11.50
CA GLY A 90 -20.26 -19.33 12.34
C GLY A 90 -19.83 -20.59 11.59
N GLU A 91 -19.80 -20.58 10.25
CA GLU A 91 -19.33 -21.70 9.44
C GLU A 91 -17.87 -22.02 9.76
N ARG A 92 -17.54 -23.31 9.81
CA ARG A 92 -16.17 -23.79 10.00
C ARG A 92 -15.67 -24.44 8.72
N ILE A 93 -14.50 -24.03 8.28
CA ILE A 93 -13.82 -24.60 7.12
C ILE A 93 -12.55 -25.27 7.64
N ALA A 94 -12.49 -26.59 7.50
CA ALA A 94 -11.31 -27.38 7.88
C ALA A 94 -10.19 -27.20 6.84
N ALA A 95 -8.95 -27.15 7.31
CA ALA A 95 -7.76 -27.08 6.47
C ALA A 95 -6.54 -27.63 7.20
N ASP A 96 -5.62 -28.25 6.47
CA ASP A 96 -4.36 -28.77 7.02
C ASP A 96 -3.36 -27.67 7.34
N ALA A 97 -3.50 -26.52 6.66
CA ALA A 97 -2.72 -25.30 6.88
C ALA A 97 -3.56 -24.06 6.63
N VAL A 98 -3.24 -22.96 7.31
CA VAL A 98 -3.88 -21.66 7.13
C VAL A 98 -2.80 -20.62 6.84
N ILE A 99 -2.90 -19.97 5.68
CA ILE A 99 -2.04 -18.85 5.29
C ILE A 99 -2.85 -17.56 5.49
N VAL A 100 -2.37 -16.70 6.36
CA VAL A 100 -3.00 -15.41 6.64
C VAL A 100 -2.23 -14.32 5.90
N ASN A 101 -2.81 -13.80 4.82
CA ASN A 101 -2.29 -12.65 4.07
C ASN A 101 -2.95 -11.35 4.56
N ALA A 102 -2.76 -11.04 5.84
CA ALA A 102 -3.21 -9.81 6.48
C ALA A 102 -2.03 -9.14 7.18
N ASP A 103 -2.21 -7.91 7.65
CA ASP A 103 -1.20 -7.23 8.46
C ASP A 103 -0.81 -8.11 9.66
N VAL A 104 0.50 -8.28 9.87
CA VAL A 104 1.02 -9.12 10.95
C VAL A 104 0.60 -8.60 12.34
N GLY A 105 0.41 -7.29 12.47
CA GLY A 105 -0.12 -6.67 13.68
C GLY A 105 -1.56 -7.10 13.97
N ALA A 106 -2.38 -7.35 12.95
CA ALA A 106 -3.73 -7.85 13.13
C ALA A 106 -3.72 -9.25 13.76
N VAL A 107 -2.80 -10.12 13.31
CA VAL A 107 -2.60 -11.45 13.91
C VAL A 107 -2.09 -11.32 15.35
N ALA A 108 -1.05 -10.53 15.58
CA ALA A 108 -0.43 -10.34 16.89
C ALA A 108 -1.40 -9.72 17.91
N ASN A 109 -2.32 -8.86 17.46
CA ASN A 109 -3.35 -8.25 18.30
C ASN A 109 -4.57 -9.15 18.55
N GLY A 110 -4.62 -10.33 17.89
CA GLY A 110 -5.66 -11.34 18.11
C GLY A 110 -6.94 -11.15 17.30
N LEU A 111 -6.89 -10.42 16.18
CA LEU A 111 -8.05 -10.23 15.31
C LEU A 111 -8.57 -11.56 14.75
N PHE A 112 -7.71 -12.55 14.63
CA PHE A 112 -8.04 -13.91 14.19
C PHE A 112 -8.07 -14.93 15.34
N GLY A 113 -8.44 -14.48 16.56
CA GLY A 113 -8.52 -15.31 17.76
C GLY A 113 -7.22 -15.34 18.59
N VAL A 114 -7.40 -15.48 19.90
CA VAL A 114 -6.28 -15.48 20.87
C VAL A 114 -5.23 -16.58 20.58
N PRO A 115 -5.62 -17.81 20.23
CA PRO A 115 -4.63 -18.85 19.95
C PRO A 115 -3.72 -18.54 18.76
N ALA A 116 -4.23 -17.84 17.73
CA ALA A 116 -3.47 -17.45 16.55
C ALA A 116 -2.40 -16.39 16.81
N ARG A 117 -2.51 -15.61 17.90
CA ARG A 117 -1.52 -14.57 18.27
C ARG A 117 -0.10 -15.12 18.39
N ARG A 118 0.07 -16.39 18.72
CA ARG A 118 1.40 -17.03 18.87
C ARG A 118 2.13 -17.16 17.53
N ALA A 119 1.43 -17.06 16.40
CA ALA A 119 2.01 -17.14 15.06
C ALA A 119 2.73 -15.86 14.64
N ALA A 120 2.52 -14.73 15.33
CA ALA A 120 3.10 -13.43 14.98
C ALA A 120 3.64 -12.72 16.21
N ALA A 121 4.85 -12.16 16.11
CA ALA A 121 5.39 -11.28 17.13
C ALA A 121 4.74 -9.88 17.04
N ALA A 122 4.49 -9.27 18.18
CA ALA A 122 4.05 -7.88 18.22
C ALA A 122 5.14 -6.95 17.66
N ILE A 123 4.78 -6.12 16.68
CA ILE A 123 5.68 -5.13 16.12
C ILE A 123 5.60 -3.87 16.98
N PRO A 124 6.71 -3.41 17.58
CA PRO A 124 6.71 -2.16 18.32
C PRO A 124 6.38 -0.99 17.41
N ARG A 125 5.67 0.02 17.93
CA ARG A 125 5.20 1.17 17.14
C ARG A 125 6.33 1.84 16.32
N ARG A 126 7.52 1.99 16.93
CA ARG A 126 8.71 2.56 16.27
C ARG A 126 9.25 1.77 15.07
N ALA A 127 8.85 0.51 14.92
CA ALA A 127 9.24 -0.37 13.83
C ALA A 127 8.15 -0.53 12.77
N ARG A 128 7.05 0.19 12.90
CA ARG A 128 5.99 0.21 11.90
C ARG A 128 6.36 1.15 10.75
N SER A 129 5.97 0.77 9.55
CA SER A 129 6.07 1.63 8.38
C SER A 129 5.13 2.83 8.48
N LEU A 130 5.39 3.85 7.67
CA LEU A 130 4.43 4.92 7.43
C LEU A 130 3.15 4.33 6.84
N SER A 131 2.05 5.03 7.08
CA SER A 131 0.76 4.78 6.45
C SER A 131 0.43 5.90 5.48
N ALA A 132 -0.55 5.70 4.61
CA ALA A 132 -1.03 6.72 3.69
C ALA A 132 -2.55 6.86 3.83
N MET A 133 -3.03 8.06 3.65
CA MET A 133 -4.45 8.32 3.38
C MET A 133 -4.61 8.41 1.88
N THR A 134 -5.57 7.68 1.33
CA THR A 134 -5.82 7.66 -0.11
C THR A 134 -7.28 7.93 -0.40
N TRP A 135 -7.53 8.66 -1.49
CA TRP A 135 -8.87 8.94 -2.00
C TRP A 135 -8.97 8.51 -3.45
N SER A 136 -10.03 7.76 -3.78
CA SER A 136 -10.44 7.53 -5.17
C SER A 136 -11.45 8.60 -5.53
N VAL A 137 -11.09 9.44 -6.48
CA VAL A 137 -11.87 10.63 -6.87
C VAL A 137 -12.26 10.52 -8.34
N LEU A 138 -13.51 10.86 -8.66
CA LEU A 138 -13.97 11.09 -10.01
C LEU A 138 -14.30 12.58 -10.15
N ALA A 139 -13.53 13.31 -10.97
CA ALA A 139 -13.68 14.76 -11.11
C ALA A 139 -13.24 15.26 -12.49
N THR A 140 -13.75 16.40 -12.89
CA THR A 140 -13.23 17.14 -14.05
C THR A 140 -12.15 18.08 -13.56
N PRO A 141 -10.87 17.89 -13.96
CA PRO A 141 -9.79 18.77 -13.53
C PRO A 141 -9.89 20.13 -14.17
N ALA A 142 -9.49 21.17 -13.43
CA ALA A 142 -9.41 22.53 -13.94
C ALA A 142 -8.19 23.24 -13.35
N GLY A 143 -7.62 24.17 -14.11
CA GLY A 143 -6.51 25.00 -13.67
C GLY A 143 -5.15 24.35 -13.93
N PHE A 144 -4.58 23.64 -12.97
CA PHE A 144 -3.24 23.07 -13.12
C PHE A 144 -3.18 21.97 -14.20
N PRO A 145 -2.20 21.99 -15.12
CA PRO A 145 -2.06 20.98 -16.18
C PRO A 145 -1.49 19.68 -15.60
N LEU A 146 -2.36 18.85 -15.05
CA LEU A 146 -1.96 17.54 -14.49
C LEU A 146 -1.39 16.63 -15.58
N ARG A 147 -0.37 15.86 -15.21
CA ARG A 147 0.13 14.69 -15.92
C ARG A 147 -0.43 13.41 -15.30
N ARG A 148 -0.05 12.24 -15.84
CA ARG A 148 -0.43 10.96 -15.22
C ARG A 148 0.04 10.88 -13.77
N HIS A 149 1.27 11.28 -13.49
CA HIS A 149 1.85 11.30 -12.14
C HIS A 149 2.25 12.72 -11.74
N ASN A 150 1.71 13.18 -10.65
CA ASN A 150 1.97 14.53 -10.11
C ASN A 150 2.32 14.41 -8.62
N VAL A 151 3.31 15.16 -8.19
CA VAL A 151 3.68 15.25 -6.78
C VAL A 151 3.75 16.73 -6.40
N PHE A 152 2.95 17.12 -5.43
CA PHE A 152 2.97 18.43 -4.81
C PHE A 152 3.70 18.30 -3.48
N PHE A 153 4.91 18.81 -3.42
CA PHE A 153 5.76 18.65 -2.26
C PHE A 153 5.40 19.61 -1.14
N SER A 154 5.57 19.17 0.11
CA SER A 154 5.61 20.04 1.27
C SER A 154 6.74 21.08 1.14
N ASP A 155 6.47 22.30 1.60
CA ASP A 155 7.48 23.36 1.66
C ASP A 155 8.53 23.09 2.75
N ASP A 156 8.15 22.41 3.84
CA ASP A 156 9.05 21.97 4.91
C ASP A 156 9.10 20.44 5.01
N TYR A 157 9.99 19.85 4.21
CA TYR A 157 10.14 18.41 4.08
C TYR A 157 10.55 17.73 5.39
N ALA A 158 11.34 18.39 6.22
CA ALA A 158 11.75 17.84 7.51
C ALA A 158 10.59 17.81 8.50
N ALA A 159 9.81 18.90 8.55
CA ALA A 159 8.65 19.00 9.43
C ALA A 159 7.56 17.99 9.06
N GLU A 160 7.38 17.66 7.77
CA GLU A 160 6.46 16.62 7.31
C GLU A 160 6.74 15.29 8.01
N PHE A 161 7.98 14.81 7.98
CA PHE A 161 8.36 13.52 8.59
C PHE A 161 8.44 13.59 10.12
N ASP A 162 8.75 14.74 10.67
CA ASP A 162 8.78 14.95 12.13
C ASP A 162 7.35 14.88 12.70
N ASP A 163 6.38 15.47 12.01
CA ASP A 163 4.98 15.38 12.39
C ASP A 163 4.48 13.92 12.39
N ILE A 164 4.85 13.15 11.37
CA ILE A 164 4.43 11.74 11.26
C ILE A 164 5.13 10.85 12.28
N LEU A 165 6.46 10.91 12.37
CA LEU A 165 7.25 9.93 13.11
C LEU A 165 7.46 10.28 14.57
N ALA A 166 7.71 11.57 14.88
CA ALA A 166 7.98 12.01 16.22
C ALA A 166 6.73 12.49 16.96
N ARG A 167 5.83 13.18 16.25
CA ARG A 167 4.63 13.78 16.87
C ARG A 167 3.36 12.96 16.68
N ASP A 168 3.40 11.92 15.82
CA ASP A 168 2.29 11.02 15.55
C ASP A 168 0.99 11.75 15.15
N ARG A 169 1.12 12.67 14.21
CA ARG A 169 0.01 13.46 13.68
C ARG A 169 0.13 13.65 12.18
N LEU A 170 -0.98 14.03 11.56
CA LEU A 170 -0.97 14.43 10.16
C LEU A 170 -0.13 15.70 9.97
N PRO A 171 0.72 15.77 8.94
CA PRO A 171 1.45 16.99 8.60
C PRO A 171 0.48 18.15 8.32
N ARG A 172 0.90 19.35 8.69
CA ARG A 172 0.12 20.56 8.37
C ARG A 172 0.16 20.88 6.88
N ASP A 173 1.30 20.61 6.26
CA ASP A 173 1.57 20.80 4.85
C ASP A 173 2.09 19.46 4.29
N PRO A 174 1.18 18.52 3.91
CA PRO A 174 1.58 17.21 3.44
C PRO A 174 2.04 17.25 1.99
N THR A 175 2.99 16.40 1.65
CA THR A 175 3.22 16.05 0.25
C THR A 175 2.02 15.29 -0.29
N VAL A 176 1.45 15.75 -1.40
CA VAL A 176 0.30 15.15 -2.06
C VAL A 176 0.71 14.55 -3.39
N TYR A 177 0.43 13.27 -3.58
CA TYR A 177 0.58 12.58 -4.85
C TYR A 177 -0.78 12.45 -5.53
N VAL A 178 -0.84 12.81 -6.82
CA VAL A 178 -2.06 12.68 -7.64
C VAL A 178 -1.75 11.83 -8.86
N CYS A 179 -2.38 10.68 -8.97
CA CYS A 179 -2.35 9.84 -10.16
C CYS A 179 -3.63 10.04 -10.98
N ALA A 180 -3.51 10.63 -12.17
CA ALA A 180 -4.59 10.73 -13.14
C ALA A 180 -4.65 9.43 -13.96
N GLN A 181 -5.45 8.48 -13.48
CA GLN A 181 -5.42 7.07 -13.93
C GLN A 181 -5.88 6.87 -15.37
N ASP A 182 -6.69 7.78 -15.89
CA ASP A 182 -7.24 7.69 -17.25
C ASP A 182 -6.29 8.34 -18.29
N ARG A 183 -5.17 8.93 -17.88
CA ARG A 183 -4.16 9.52 -18.77
C ARG A 183 -3.11 8.51 -19.17
N ASP A 184 -2.67 8.59 -20.42
CA ASP A 184 -1.54 7.84 -20.96
C ASP A 184 -0.20 8.59 -20.75
N ASP A 185 0.89 8.03 -21.28
CA ASP A 185 2.22 8.64 -21.22
C ASP A 185 2.31 9.92 -22.10
N GLY A 186 1.38 10.13 -23.02
CA GLY A 186 1.22 11.35 -23.82
C GLY A 186 0.44 12.44 -23.11
N ASP A 187 0.03 12.23 -21.87
CA ASP A 187 -0.81 13.14 -21.08
C ASP A 187 -2.12 13.53 -21.79
N THR A 188 -2.65 12.63 -22.61
CA THR A 188 -3.90 12.84 -23.32
C THR A 188 -5.02 13.14 -22.33
N VAL A 189 -5.58 14.34 -22.43
CA VAL A 189 -6.68 14.77 -21.55
C VAL A 189 -7.98 14.16 -22.06
N THR A 190 -8.68 13.45 -21.20
CA THR A 190 -10.04 12.99 -21.50
C THR A 190 -11.02 14.17 -21.42
N ASN A 191 -11.99 14.20 -22.32
CA ASN A 191 -13.07 15.21 -22.26
C ASN A 191 -14.09 14.73 -21.22
N GLY A 192 -14.04 15.31 -20.01
CA GLY A 192 -15.00 15.00 -18.95
C GLY A 192 -14.37 14.64 -17.61
N ALA A 193 -15.07 13.84 -16.84
CA ALA A 193 -14.61 13.39 -15.54
C ALA A 193 -13.55 12.29 -15.68
N GLU A 194 -12.45 12.44 -14.96
CA GLU A 194 -11.33 11.50 -14.89
C GLU A 194 -11.24 10.86 -13.51
N LYS A 195 -10.64 9.68 -13.45
CA LYS A 195 -10.34 8.97 -12.20
C LYS A 195 -8.99 9.41 -11.65
N PHE A 196 -8.99 9.81 -10.39
CA PHE A 196 -7.79 10.16 -9.66
C PHE A 196 -7.62 9.23 -8.44
N LEU A 197 -6.38 8.85 -8.19
CA LEU A 197 -5.93 8.38 -6.90
C LEU A 197 -5.08 9.49 -6.27
N VAL A 198 -5.53 9.93 -5.10
CA VAL A 198 -4.87 11.00 -4.33
C VAL A 198 -4.38 10.44 -3.00
#